data_b0915b8b6c239b65cc977ff66ce76562
#
_entry.id   b0915b8b6c239b65cc977ff66ce76562
#
_cell.length_a   1.000
_cell.length_b   1.000
_cell.length_c   1.000
_cell.angle_alpha   90.00
_cell.angle_beta   90.00
_cell.angle_gamma   90.00
#
_symmetry.space_group_name_H-M   'P 1'
#
loop_
_entity.id
_entity.type
_entity.pdbx_description
1 polymer ?
#
loop_
_entity_poly.entity_id
_entity_poly.type
_entity_poly.pdbx_seq_one_letter_code
_entity_poly.pdbx_strand_id
1 'polypeptide(L)'
;MNVSDFDYHLPEERIAQEPVMPRDASRLLVLNRASGAITHRTFRDLPDYLRPGDVLVVNDTRVIPARLLGRKPTGGAAEILLLEQLDAATWRALIGGRRLTEGATITVLDKSGEATDLVATVIAEGPESLREVRFDQPLDEWLDTVGYVPLPPYIHTPLQDDERYQTIYARPAGSAAAPTAGLHFTPELLLDL
;
A
#
# COMPACT_ATOMS: atom_id res chain seq x y z
N MET A 1 21.43 17.09 10.61
CA MET A 1 20.08 16.61 10.98
C MET A 1 20.15 15.10 10.99
N ASN A 2 19.95 14.47 12.14
CA ASN A 2 19.98 13.02 12.27
C ASN A 2 18.56 12.46 12.24
N VAL A 3 18.40 11.18 11.92
CA VAL A 3 17.07 10.51 11.95
C VAL A 3 16.49 10.56 13.36
N SER A 4 17.34 10.46 14.40
CA SER A 4 16.95 10.57 15.80
C SER A 4 16.34 11.92 16.19
N ASP A 5 16.56 12.99 15.42
CA ASP A 5 15.95 14.31 15.68
C ASP A 5 14.43 14.29 15.41
N PHE A 6 13.93 13.24 14.75
CA PHE A 6 12.51 13.02 14.44
C PHE A 6 11.88 11.91 15.29
N ASP A 7 12.64 11.31 16.20
CA ASP A 7 12.13 10.26 17.07
C ASP A 7 11.29 10.86 18.20
N TYR A 8 10.08 10.34 18.38
CA TYR A 8 9.15 10.76 19.43
C TYR A 8 8.21 9.62 19.80
N HIS A 9 7.69 9.65 21.01
CA HIS A 9 6.71 8.68 21.45
C HIS A 9 5.35 8.95 20.77
N LEU A 10 4.90 8.02 19.91
CA LEU A 10 3.56 8.02 19.31
C LEU A 10 2.73 6.91 19.93
N PRO A 11 1.76 7.22 20.81
CA PRO A 11 0.86 6.23 21.36
C PRO A 11 0.01 5.58 20.26
N GLU A 12 -0.17 4.25 20.33
CA GLU A 12 -0.91 3.49 19.31
C GLU A 12 -2.36 3.96 19.14
N GLU A 13 -3.02 4.40 20.21
CA GLU A 13 -4.38 4.94 20.18
C GLU A 13 -4.51 6.26 19.40
N ARG A 14 -3.40 6.89 19.02
CA ARG A 14 -3.38 8.07 18.16
C ARG A 14 -3.36 7.73 16.67
N ILE A 15 -3.18 6.48 16.32
CA ILE A 15 -3.21 5.99 14.95
C ILE A 15 -4.62 5.53 14.63
N ALA A 16 -5.33 6.29 13.79
CA ALA A 16 -6.67 5.91 13.35
C ALA A 16 -6.62 4.58 12.57
N GLN A 17 -7.49 3.65 12.92
CA GLN A 17 -7.58 2.34 12.28
C GLN A 17 -8.61 2.30 11.16
N GLU A 18 -9.53 3.27 11.12
CA GLU A 18 -10.55 3.41 10.09
C GLU A 18 -10.48 4.78 9.45
N PRO A 19 -10.66 4.88 8.11
CA PRO A 19 -10.68 6.15 7.42
C PRO A 19 -11.99 6.91 7.68
N VAL A 20 -11.88 8.23 7.85
CA VAL A 20 -13.06 9.10 8.04
C VAL A 20 -13.93 9.16 6.76
N MET A 21 -15.24 9.35 6.94
CA MET A 21 -16.20 9.61 5.87
C MET A 21 -16.93 10.97 6.11
N PRO A 22 -17.03 11.81 5.06
CA PRO A 22 -16.40 11.71 3.74
C PRO A 22 -14.87 11.88 3.82
N ARG A 23 -14.15 11.55 2.74
CA ARG A 23 -12.67 11.54 2.69
C ARG A 23 -12.07 12.90 3.03
N ASP A 24 -12.68 13.97 2.58
CA ASP A 24 -12.25 15.36 2.75
C ASP A 24 -12.57 15.93 4.15
N ALA A 25 -13.27 15.18 5.01
CA ALA A 25 -13.45 15.53 6.43
C ALA A 25 -12.20 15.23 7.27
N SER A 26 -11.13 14.68 6.69
CA SER A 26 -9.85 14.48 7.35
C SER A 26 -9.29 15.79 7.88
N ARG A 27 -8.57 15.71 9.00
CA ARG A 27 -7.88 16.87 9.58
C ARG A 27 -6.72 17.31 8.69
N LEU A 28 -6.59 18.62 8.52
CA LEU A 28 -5.49 19.26 7.80
C LEU A 28 -4.69 20.14 8.77
N LEU A 29 -3.38 19.93 8.82
CA LEU A 29 -2.45 20.83 9.49
C LEU A 29 -1.81 21.74 8.45
N VAL A 30 -1.98 23.03 8.62
CA VAL A 30 -1.37 24.05 7.76
C VAL A 30 -0.23 24.73 8.52
N LEU A 31 0.98 24.63 7.98
CA LEU A 31 2.18 25.27 8.51
C LEU A 31 2.58 26.45 7.62
N ASN A 32 2.56 27.66 8.17
CA ASN A 32 3.14 28.82 7.51
C ASN A 32 4.67 28.82 7.70
N ARG A 33 5.40 28.59 6.61
CA ARG A 33 6.87 28.45 6.67
C ARG A 33 7.61 29.72 7.09
N ALA A 34 7.06 30.89 6.78
CA ALA A 34 7.70 32.17 7.10
C ALA A 34 7.56 32.55 8.58
N SER A 35 6.38 32.32 9.16
CA SER A 35 6.08 32.70 10.56
C SER A 35 6.20 31.53 11.53
N GLY A 36 6.26 30.27 11.07
CA GLY A 36 6.17 29.07 11.89
C GLY A 36 4.76 28.80 12.49
N ALA A 37 3.76 29.63 12.13
CA ALA A 37 2.41 29.48 12.65
C ALA A 37 1.75 28.18 12.14
N ILE A 38 1.11 27.45 13.05
CA ILE A 38 0.36 26.23 12.78
C ILE A 38 -1.14 26.54 12.91
N THR A 39 -1.93 26.11 11.95
CA THR A 39 -3.38 26.22 11.94
C THR A 39 -4.00 24.86 11.66
N HIS A 40 -5.04 24.48 12.39
CA HIS A 40 -5.78 23.24 12.16
C HIS A 40 -7.04 23.53 11.34
N ARG A 41 -7.26 22.72 10.31
CA ARG A 41 -8.34 22.79 9.33
C ARG A 41 -8.88 21.40 9.02
N THR A 42 -9.81 21.31 8.08
CA THR A 42 -10.25 20.08 7.42
C THR A 42 -9.68 20.06 5.99
N PHE A 43 -9.56 18.89 5.41
CA PHE A 43 -8.97 18.76 4.06
C PHE A 43 -9.82 19.48 2.99
N ARG A 44 -11.14 19.57 3.19
CA ARG A 44 -12.04 20.35 2.32
C ARG A 44 -11.72 21.84 2.24
N ASP A 45 -10.95 22.38 3.19
CA ASP A 45 -10.53 23.78 3.20
C ASP A 45 -9.28 24.01 2.30
N LEU A 46 -8.78 22.94 1.61
CA LEU A 46 -7.60 23.02 0.77
C LEU A 46 -7.68 24.13 -0.31
N PRO A 47 -8.83 24.38 -0.97
CA PRO A 47 -8.96 25.46 -1.95
C PRO A 47 -8.58 26.85 -1.42
N ASP A 48 -8.79 27.12 -0.14
CA ASP A 48 -8.43 28.41 0.50
C ASP A 48 -6.92 28.68 0.49
N TYR A 49 -6.10 27.64 0.27
CA TYR A 49 -4.64 27.70 0.27
C TYR A 49 -4.01 27.63 -1.13
N LEU A 50 -4.80 27.43 -2.17
CA LEU A 50 -4.39 27.37 -3.56
C LEU A 50 -4.80 28.64 -4.31
N ARG A 51 -4.07 28.99 -5.35
CA ARG A 51 -4.29 30.20 -6.13
C ARG A 51 -4.33 29.86 -7.62
N PRO A 52 -5.03 30.62 -8.44
CA PRO A 52 -4.94 30.50 -9.88
C PRO A 52 -3.48 30.56 -10.37
N GLY A 53 -3.05 29.53 -11.10
CA GLY A 53 -1.69 29.34 -11.56
C GLY A 53 -0.84 28.38 -10.74
N ASP A 54 -1.30 27.94 -9.57
CA ASP A 54 -0.67 26.83 -8.86
C ASP A 54 -0.84 25.52 -9.65
N VAL A 55 0.10 24.58 -9.48
CA VAL A 55 0.07 23.27 -10.13
C VAL A 55 -0.04 22.20 -9.06
N LEU A 56 -1.14 21.44 -9.10
CA LEU A 56 -1.34 20.27 -8.25
C LEU A 56 -0.83 19.02 -8.97
N VAL A 57 0.26 18.43 -8.47
CA VAL A 57 0.80 17.16 -8.98
C VAL A 57 0.20 16.01 -8.19
N VAL A 58 -0.42 15.08 -8.89
CA VAL A 58 -1.05 13.90 -8.30
C VAL A 58 -0.42 12.60 -8.84
N ASN A 59 -0.45 11.54 -8.05
CA ASN A 59 -0.10 10.20 -8.48
C ASN A 59 -1.41 9.44 -8.76
N ASP A 60 -1.63 9.07 -10.01
CA ASP A 60 -2.85 8.42 -10.48
C ASP A 60 -2.73 6.90 -10.60
N THR A 61 -1.67 6.31 -10.05
CA THR A 61 -1.51 4.85 -10.04
C THR A 61 -2.56 4.19 -9.16
N ARG A 62 -3.04 3.03 -9.63
CA ARG A 62 -3.93 2.15 -8.89
C ARG A 62 -3.14 1.10 -8.12
N VAL A 63 -3.43 0.95 -6.85
CA VAL A 63 -2.83 -0.07 -5.99
C VAL A 63 -3.37 -1.44 -6.42
N ILE A 64 -2.45 -2.38 -6.64
CA ILE A 64 -2.80 -3.78 -6.87
C ILE A 64 -2.89 -4.53 -5.53
N PRO A 65 -3.63 -5.64 -5.42
CA PRO A 65 -3.66 -6.48 -4.23
C PRO A 65 -2.33 -7.25 -4.11
N ALA A 66 -1.26 -6.52 -3.81
CA ALA A 66 0.13 -6.95 -3.91
C ALA A 66 0.62 -7.83 -2.76
N ARG A 67 -0.17 -8.00 -1.70
CA ARG A 67 0.18 -8.84 -0.56
C ARG A 67 -0.43 -10.23 -0.72
N LEU A 68 0.40 -11.26 -0.81
CA LEU A 68 -0.02 -12.65 -0.91
C LEU A 68 0.38 -13.39 0.36
N LEU A 69 -0.53 -14.18 0.87
CA LEU A 69 -0.23 -15.10 1.98
C LEU A 69 0.06 -16.48 1.42
N GLY A 70 0.97 -17.21 2.04
CA GLY A 70 1.33 -18.53 1.57
C GLY A 70 1.84 -19.45 2.67
N ARG A 71 2.05 -20.68 2.30
CA ARG A 71 2.54 -21.74 3.19
C ARG A 71 3.70 -22.48 2.54
N LYS A 72 4.77 -22.68 3.31
CA LYS A 72 5.91 -23.50 2.90
C LYS A 72 5.54 -24.98 2.93
N PRO A 73 6.25 -25.87 2.21
CA PRO A 73 6.06 -27.32 2.31
C PRO A 73 6.20 -27.86 3.73
N THR A 74 6.95 -27.17 4.58
CA THR A 74 7.11 -27.51 6.02
C THR A 74 5.95 -27.05 6.89
N GLY A 75 4.88 -26.45 6.32
CA GLY A 75 3.73 -25.91 7.02
C GLY A 75 3.91 -24.48 7.58
N GLY A 76 5.11 -23.93 7.53
CA GLY A 76 5.37 -22.58 8.04
C GLY A 76 4.76 -21.49 7.14
N ALA A 77 4.23 -20.43 7.78
CA ALA A 77 3.69 -19.28 7.05
C ALA A 77 4.76 -18.52 6.26
N ALA A 78 4.35 -17.96 5.14
CA ALA A 78 5.12 -17.05 4.30
C ALA A 78 4.23 -15.91 3.83
N GLU A 79 4.84 -14.74 3.58
CA GLU A 79 4.19 -13.59 3.00
C GLU A 79 5.01 -13.10 1.80
N ILE A 80 4.36 -12.76 0.71
CA ILE A 80 4.97 -12.20 -0.50
C ILE A 80 4.35 -10.82 -0.72
N LEU A 81 5.16 -9.77 -0.69
CA LEU A 81 4.75 -8.42 -1.07
C LEU A 81 5.36 -8.08 -2.43
N LEU A 82 4.53 -8.10 -3.46
CA LEU A 82 4.90 -7.78 -4.83
C LEU A 82 5.33 -6.32 -4.96
N LEU A 83 6.44 -6.05 -5.64
CA LEU A 83 6.97 -4.70 -5.85
C LEU A 83 7.01 -4.32 -7.34
N GLU A 84 7.55 -5.19 -8.18
CA GLU A 84 7.79 -4.90 -9.59
C GLU A 84 7.58 -6.17 -10.41
N GLN A 85 6.77 -6.07 -11.44
CA GLN A 85 6.58 -7.15 -12.41
C GLN A 85 7.74 -7.18 -13.39
N LEU A 86 8.42 -8.31 -13.49
CA LEU A 86 9.53 -8.51 -14.44
C LEU A 86 9.06 -9.17 -15.74
N ASP A 87 8.11 -10.10 -15.62
CA ASP A 87 7.37 -10.72 -16.72
C ASP A 87 6.01 -11.24 -16.24
N ALA A 88 5.26 -11.96 -17.07
CA ALA A 88 3.91 -12.43 -16.74
C ALA A 88 3.83 -13.29 -15.47
N ALA A 89 4.91 -13.98 -15.11
CA ALA A 89 4.94 -14.90 -13.97
C ALA A 89 6.08 -14.59 -12.97
N THR A 90 6.95 -13.62 -13.26
CA THR A 90 8.12 -13.30 -12.43
C THR A 90 8.01 -11.90 -11.86
N TRP A 91 8.21 -11.81 -10.55
CA TRP A 91 8.10 -10.57 -9.80
C TRP A 91 9.31 -10.36 -8.88
N ARG A 92 9.67 -9.10 -8.70
CA ARG A 92 10.50 -8.68 -7.59
C ARG A 92 9.59 -8.42 -6.39
N ALA A 93 9.90 -9.02 -5.25
CA ALA A 93 9.03 -9.01 -4.07
C ALA A 93 9.84 -8.97 -2.77
N LEU A 94 9.25 -8.42 -1.71
CA LEU A 94 9.72 -8.65 -0.34
C LEU A 94 9.06 -9.92 0.20
N ILE A 95 9.87 -10.81 0.79
CA ILE A 95 9.34 -12.05 1.32
C ILE A 95 9.54 -12.11 2.85
N GLY A 96 8.41 -12.23 3.55
CA GLY A 96 8.35 -12.52 4.97
C GLY A 96 8.33 -14.02 5.25
N GLY A 97 9.15 -14.45 6.20
CA GLY A 97 9.25 -15.86 6.61
C GLY A 97 10.70 -16.32 6.80
N ARG A 98 10.88 -17.42 7.51
CA ARG A 98 12.23 -17.96 7.79
C ARG A 98 12.66 -18.93 6.68
N ARG A 99 13.94 -18.89 6.29
CA ARG A 99 14.56 -19.83 5.34
C ARG A 99 13.87 -19.87 3.96
N LEU A 100 13.56 -18.70 3.43
CA LEU A 100 13.04 -18.53 2.08
C LEU A 100 14.18 -18.05 1.17
N THR A 101 15.12 -18.97 0.96
CA THR A 101 16.30 -18.82 0.09
C THR A 101 15.98 -19.31 -1.33
N GLU A 102 16.91 -19.12 -2.25
CA GLU A 102 16.79 -19.64 -3.64
C GLU A 102 16.38 -21.10 -3.67
N GLY A 103 15.44 -21.46 -4.53
CA GLY A 103 14.83 -22.79 -4.66
C GLY A 103 13.69 -23.07 -3.68
N ALA A 104 13.44 -22.20 -2.68
CA ALA A 104 12.31 -22.37 -1.78
C ALA A 104 10.98 -22.16 -2.49
N THR A 105 10.00 -23.01 -2.18
CA THR A 105 8.65 -22.93 -2.74
C THR A 105 7.63 -22.49 -1.69
N ILE A 106 6.60 -21.79 -2.14
CA ILE A 106 5.49 -21.27 -1.34
C ILE A 106 4.20 -21.60 -2.08
N THR A 107 3.32 -22.39 -1.49
CA THR A 107 1.94 -22.53 -1.97
C THR A 107 1.15 -21.30 -1.55
N VAL A 108 0.57 -20.59 -2.51
CA VAL A 108 -0.22 -19.39 -2.26
C VAL A 108 -1.59 -19.78 -1.69
N LEU A 109 -2.07 -19.02 -0.74
CA LEU A 109 -3.40 -19.21 -0.12
C LEU A 109 -4.40 -18.22 -0.74
N ASP A 110 -5.64 -18.66 -0.85
CA ASP A 110 -6.74 -17.76 -1.17
C ASP A 110 -7.16 -16.89 0.04
N LYS A 111 -8.15 -16.02 -0.16
CA LYS A 111 -8.68 -15.13 0.89
C LYS A 111 -9.44 -15.88 2.01
N SER A 112 -9.77 -17.16 1.82
CA SER A 112 -10.33 -18.02 2.89
C SER A 112 -9.24 -18.72 3.70
N GLY A 113 -7.97 -18.64 3.27
CA GLY A 113 -6.82 -19.30 3.91
C GLY A 113 -6.58 -20.71 3.40
N GLU A 114 -7.31 -21.15 2.37
CA GLU A 114 -7.14 -22.47 1.75
C GLU A 114 -6.01 -22.44 0.71
N ALA A 115 -5.34 -23.56 0.54
CA ALA A 115 -4.26 -23.72 -0.43
C ALA A 115 -4.83 -23.69 -1.87
N THR A 116 -4.21 -22.89 -2.72
CA THR A 116 -4.50 -22.88 -4.16
C THR A 116 -3.52 -23.77 -4.93
N ASP A 117 -3.75 -23.90 -6.24
CA ASP A 117 -2.81 -24.55 -7.14
C ASP A 117 -1.65 -23.63 -7.57
N LEU A 118 -1.66 -22.36 -7.14
CA LEU A 118 -0.60 -21.40 -7.46
C LEU A 118 0.61 -21.58 -6.55
N VAL A 119 1.76 -21.83 -7.16
CA VAL A 119 3.04 -22.02 -6.45
C VAL A 119 4.05 -20.95 -6.86
N ALA A 120 4.61 -20.29 -5.86
CA ALA A 120 5.70 -19.35 -6.01
C ALA A 120 7.05 -20.01 -5.68
N THR A 121 8.06 -19.78 -6.48
CA THR A 121 9.45 -20.26 -6.28
C THR A 121 10.38 -19.07 -6.18
N VAL A 122 11.21 -19.01 -5.15
CA VAL A 122 12.30 -18.03 -5.05
C VAL A 122 13.39 -18.41 -6.05
N ILE A 123 13.67 -17.52 -7.01
CA ILE A 123 14.66 -17.78 -8.09
C ILE A 123 15.93 -16.98 -7.94
N ALA A 124 15.91 -15.90 -7.15
CA ALA A 124 17.12 -15.13 -6.81
C ALA A 124 16.93 -14.39 -5.47
N GLU A 125 18.07 -14.15 -4.79
CA GLU A 125 18.12 -13.40 -3.55
C GLU A 125 18.70 -12.00 -3.77
N GLY A 126 18.08 -10.99 -3.19
CA GLY A 126 18.57 -9.61 -3.12
C GLY A 126 18.90 -9.19 -1.68
N PRO A 127 19.18 -7.89 -1.46
CA PRO A 127 19.41 -7.36 -0.12
C PRO A 127 18.22 -7.59 0.81
N GLU A 128 18.50 -7.82 2.07
CA GLU A 128 17.48 -8.00 3.12
C GLU A 128 16.45 -9.09 2.75
N SER A 129 15.17 -8.70 2.66
CA SER A 129 14.06 -9.60 2.30
C SER A 129 13.66 -9.54 0.83
N LEU A 130 14.40 -8.77 0.00
CA LEU A 130 14.13 -8.67 -1.44
C LEU A 130 14.46 -9.99 -2.14
N ARG A 131 13.55 -10.47 -2.98
CA ARG A 131 13.70 -11.71 -3.76
C ARG A 131 13.14 -11.52 -5.17
N GLU A 132 13.61 -12.31 -6.11
CA GLU A 132 12.88 -12.56 -7.34
C GLU A 132 12.13 -13.88 -7.21
N VAL A 133 10.84 -13.81 -7.52
CA VAL A 133 9.89 -14.92 -7.32
C VAL A 133 9.23 -15.22 -8.64
N ARG A 134 9.22 -16.49 -9.01
CA ARG A 134 8.50 -16.99 -10.18
C ARG A 134 7.30 -17.81 -9.73
N PHE A 135 6.15 -17.46 -10.25
CA PHE A 135 4.92 -18.23 -10.13
C PHE A 135 4.87 -19.27 -11.27
N ASP A 136 4.25 -20.40 -11.04
CA ASP A 136 4.06 -21.46 -12.04
C ASP A 136 2.96 -21.15 -13.05
N GLN A 137 2.19 -20.07 -12.80
CA GLN A 137 1.14 -19.55 -13.67
C GLN A 137 1.23 -18.01 -13.75
N PRO A 138 0.69 -17.35 -14.79
CA PRO A 138 0.56 -15.90 -14.81
C PRO A 138 -0.23 -15.38 -13.59
N LEU A 139 0.35 -14.42 -12.87
CA LEU A 139 -0.21 -13.99 -11.58
C LEU A 139 -1.46 -13.10 -11.74
N ASP A 140 -1.58 -12.38 -12.85
CA ASP A 140 -2.67 -11.42 -13.07
C ASP A 140 -4.08 -12.06 -12.94
N GLU A 141 -4.20 -13.34 -13.32
CA GLU A 141 -5.46 -14.09 -13.23
C GLU A 141 -5.82 -14.49 -11.78
N TRP A 142 -4.85 -14.43 -10.88
CA TRP A 142 -4.98 -14.86 -9.50
C TRP A 142 -5.15 -13.72 -8.51
N LEU A 143 -4.67 -12.50 -8.84
CA LEU A 143 -4.58 -11.39 -7.90
C LEU A 143 -5.88 -11.09 -7.16
N ASP A 144 -7.01 -11.16 -7.82
CA ASP A 144 -8.31 -10.90 -7.20
C ASP A 144 -8.71 -11.98 -6.18
N THR A 145 -8.24 -13.19 -6.37
CA THR A 145 -8.55 -14.35 -5.51
C THR A 145 -7.61 -14.46 -4.31
N VAL A 146 -6.31 -14.24 -4.53
CA VAL A 146 -5.28 -14.49 -3.53
C VAL A 146 -4.68 -13.23 -2.91
N GLY A 147 -4.84 -12.06 -3.56
CA GLY A 147 -4.19 -10.82 -3.20
C GLY A 147 -4.96 -9.99 -2.18
N TYR A 148 -4.23 -9.38 -1.27
CA TYR A 148 -4.73 -8.37 -0.34
C TYR A 148 -4.12 -7.02 -0.65
N VAL A 149 -4.87 -5.95 -0.42
CA VAL A 149 -4.35 -4.60 -0.48
C VAL A 149 -3.28 -4.42 0.63
N PRO A 150 -2.06 -3.99 0.29
CA PRO A 150 -0.96 -3.92 1.24
C PRO A 150 -1.07 -2.66 2.12
N LEU A 151 -1.89 -2.72 3.16
CA LEU A 151 -2.00 -1.65 4.14
C LEU A 151 -0.68 -1.44 4.89
N PRO A 152 -0.39 -0.21 5.34
CA PRO A 152 0.75 0.06 6.22
C PRO A 152 0.71 -0.81 7.47
N PRO A 153 1.87 -1.22 8.04
CA PRO A 153 1.93 -2.19 9.13
C PRO A 153 1.30 -1.72 10.43
N TYR A 154 1.07 -0.42 10.60
CA TYR A 154 0.40 0.16 11.77
C TYR A 154 -1.14 0.17 11.66
N ILE A 155 -1.70 -0.26 10.52
CA ILE A 155 -3.14 -0.48 10.34
C ILE A 155 -3.41 -1.97 10.51
N HIS A 156 -4.16 -2.31 11.56
CA HIS A 156 -4.45 -3.69 11.95
C HIS A 156 -5.89 -4.09 11.60
N THR A 157 -6.78 -3.11 11.42
CA THR A 157 -8.17 -3.36 11.03
C THR A 157 -8.24 -3.64 9.53
N PRO A 158 -8.76 -4.81 9.11
CA PRO A 158 -8.96 -5.09 7.68
C PRO A 158 -9.92 -4.08 7.03
N LEU A 159 -9.62 -3.68 5.80
CA LEU A 159 -10.55 -2.88 5.02
C LEU A 159 -11.80 -3.70 4.68
N GLN A 160 -12.97 -3.07 4.83
CA GLN A 160 -14.25 -3.63 4.37
C GLN A 160 -14.46 -3.40 2.86
N ASP A 161 -13.80 -2.39 2.31
CA ASP A 161 -13.86 -1.99 0.92
C ASP A 161 -12.46 -1.55 0.46
N ASP A 162 -11.86 -2.35 -0.43
CA ASP A 162 -10.52 -2.10 -0.96
C ASP A 162 -10.42 -0.76 -1.74
N GLU A 163 -11.54 -0.26 -2.30
CA GLU A 163 -11.59 1.04 -2.97
C GLU A 163 -11.34 2.22 -2.01
N ARG A 164 -11.44 1.99 -0.70
CA ARG A 164 -11.05 3.00 0.29
C ARG A 164 -9.55 3.28 0.30
N TYR A 165 -8.72 2.35 -0.18
CA TYR A 165 -7.27 2.52 -0.32
C TYR A 165 -6.84 2.89 -1.75
N GLN A 166 -7.78 3.38 -2.55
CA GLN A 166 -7.55 3.95 -3.88
C GLN A 166 -7.87 5.44 -3.90
N THR A 167 -7.12 6.22 -4.70
CA THR A 167 -7.54 7.59 -5.02
C THR A 167 -8.72 7.56 -5.99
N ILE A 168 -9.56 8.59 -5.97
CA ILE A 168 -10.72 8.68 -6.88
C ILE A 168 -10.32 8.82 -8.35
N TYR A 169 -9.05 9.13 -8.61
CA TYR A 169 -8.48 9.29 -9.95
C TYR A 169 -7.49 8.18 -10.33
N ALA A 170 -7.39 7.11 -9.53
CA ALA A 170 -6.53 5.97 -9.82
C ALA A 170 -6.92 5.26 -11.12
N ARG A 171 -5.96 5.05 -12.04
CA ARG A 171 -6.19 4.44 -13.36
C ARG A 171 -5.20 3.33 -13.69
N PRO A 172 -3.89 3.60 -13.97
CA PRO A 172 -2.95 2.55 -14.34
C PRO A 172 -2.62 1.69 -13.11
N ALA A 173 -2.91 0.38 -13.20
CA ALA A 173 -2.51 -0.58 -12.18
C ALA A 173 -0.98 -0.73 -12.14
N GLY A 174 -0.42 -1.07 -10.96
CA GLY A 174 1.00 -1.39 -10.84
C GLY A 174 1.71 -0.80 -9.62
N SER A 175 0.99 -0.18 -8.68
CA SER A 175 1.59 0.29 -7.43
C SER A 175 1.29 -0.66 -6.28
N ALA A 176 2.30 -0.95 -5.46
CA ALA A 176 2.14 -1.67 -4.20
C ALA A 176 1.75 -0.75 -3.02
N ALA A 177 1.71 0.57 -3.21
CA ALA A 177 1.38 1.53 -2.15
C ALA A 177 0.50 2.66 -2.67
N ALA A 178 -0.51 3.06 -1.90
CA ALA A 178 -1.35 4.20 -2.23
C ALA A 178 -0.62 5.53 -2.00
N PRO A 179 -0.85 6.55 -2.84
CA PRO A 179 -0.46 7.92 -2.55
C PRO A 179 -1.39 8.47 -1.47
N THR A 180 -1.08 8.20 -0.19
CA THR A 180 -1.99 8.37 0.95
C THR A 180 -2.55 9.78 1.10
N ALA A 181 -1.78 10.83 0.75
CA ALA A 181 -2.29 12.21 0.72
C ALA A 181 -3.42 12.39 -0.31
N GLY A 182 -3.37 11.64 -1.42
CA GLY A 182 -4.39 11.65 -2.47
C GLY A 182 -5.71 11.01 -2.06
N LEU A 183 -5.72 10.16 -1.02
CA LEU A 183 -6.91 9.47 -0.55
C LEU A 183 -7.98 10.43 0.04
N HIS A 184 -7.58 11.65 0.38
CA HIS A 184 -8.49 12.65 0.98
C HIS A 184 -9.32 13.41 -0.05
N PHE A 185 -8.98 13.35 -1.34
CA PHE A 185 -9.77 14.01 -2.38
C PHE A 185 -11.11 13.32 -2.58
N THR A 186 -12.14 14.14 -2.79
CA THR A 186 -13.45 13.74 -3.31
C THR A 186 -13.63 14.30 -4.71
N PRO A 187 -14.55 13.74 -5.53
CA PRO A 187 -14.87 14.33 -6.84
C PRO A 187 -15.28 15.79 -6.75
N GLU A 188 -16.09 16.13 -5.74
CA GLU A 188 -16.58 17.48 -5.50
C GLU A 188 -15.40 18.44 -5.22
N LEU A 189 -14.48 18.06 -4.33
CA LEU A 189 -13.33 18.88 -4.01
C LEU A 189 -12.42 19.12 -5.23
N LEU A 190 -12.26 18.12 -6.12
CA LEU A 190 -11.49 18.30 -7.36
C LEU A 190 -12.19 19.22 -8.37
N LEU A 191 -13.52 19.32 -8.33
CA LEU A 191 -14.27 20.26 -9.16
C LEU A 191 -14.19 21.70 -8.64
N ASP A 192 -13.99 21.86 -7.33
CA ASP A 192 -13.85 23.15 -6.68
C ASP A 192 -12.44 23.77 -6.88
N LEU A 193 -11.45 22.93 -7.26
CA LEU A 193 -10.05 23.34 -7.53
C LEU A 193 -9.82 23.70 -8.99
#